data_d4dd5d3dc874d9f929a2058899f44294
#
_entry.id   d4dd5d3dc874d9f929a2058899f44294
#
_cell.length_a   1.000
_cell.length_b   1.000
_cell.length_c   1.000
_cell.angle_alpha   90.00
_cell.angle_beta   90.00
_cell.angle_gamma   90.00
#
_symmetry.space_group_name_H-M   'P 1'
#
loop_
_entity.id
_entity.type
_entity.pdbx_description
1 polymer ?
#
loop_
_entity_poly.entity_id
_entity_poly.type
_entity_poly.pdbx_seq_one_letter_code
_entity_poly.pdbx_strand_id
1 'polypeptide(L)'
;MATTPTPLDELALLLRPAGGGLYLVSTGRAEQERLQQRLYGVESAAEVDAGFRAALGRIASAKAIVLGIPSDVGAGFRRGANLGPQAIRTRLLEELADYPERAQELGIVDIGDVFAVPQLLSDDMLSEAQKTATRLALYPSVPDDARARLPVSPLSIAERALDLVFQLNPRVAPVVLGGDHSTAWPVVSALHRARKDRWGVVQPDAHTDLLEDRLGIRICFATWSFHMNELFGRDGRLVQVGTRASRHDRGHWENGLNVRQFWADECRRDPAGVIERLVDHLVKLGVTGVYFSNDIDGTDSAWADATGTPEPEGLEPDFLVALIRRLGETVGMIGGDIMEVAPPLRDRPDSTERTVGLAVRYLRETFSAILKQPL
;
A
#
# COMPACT_ATOMS: atom_id res chain seq x y z
N MET A 1 17.62 -30.98 16.24
CA MET A 1 17.97 -29.60 15.83
C MET A 1 16.70 -28.98 15.26
N ALA A 2 16.20 -27.90 15.82
CA ALA A 2 15.05 -27.21 15.23
C ALA A 2 15.49 -26.68 13.86
N THR A 3 14.80 -27.09 12.80
CA THR A 3 15.05 -26.57 11.44
C THR A 3 14.68 -25.07 11.42
N THR A 4 15.57 -24.24 10.92
CA THR A 4 15.26 -22.83 10.69
C THR A 4 14.01 -22.77 9.78
N PRO A 5 12.96 -22.01 10.15
CA PRO A 5 11.77 -21.91 9.32
C PRO A 5 12.14 -21.40 7.92
N THR A 6 11.50 -21.98 6.91
CA THR A 6 11.67 -21.49 5.53
C THR A 6 11.05 -20.09 5.40
N PRO A 7 11.41 -19.28 4.37
CA PRO A 7 10.75 -18.01 4.11
C PRO A 7 9.22 -18.10 4.02
N LEU A 8 8.70 -19.19 3.46
CA LEU A 8 7.25 -19.45 3.37
C LEU A 8 6.61 -19.73 4.73
N ASP A 9 7.31 -20.50 5.60
CA ASP A 9 6.83 -20.76 6.97
C ASP A 9 6.77 -19.46 7.78
N GLU A 10 7.79 -18.60 7.67
CA GLU A 10 7.80 -17.31 8.35
C GLU A 10 6.72 -16.37 7.80
N LEU A 11 6.51 -16.30 6.47
CA LEU A 11 5.40 -15.55 5.88
C LEU A 11 4.04 -16.00 6.43
N ALA A 12 3.82 -17.30 6.56
CA ALA A 12 2.59 -17.86 7.12
C ALA A 12 2.39 -17.54 8.62
N LEU A 13 3.46 -17.19 9.35
CA LEU A 13 3.37 -16.66 10.72
C LEU A 13 3.02 -15.17 10.74
N LEU A 14 3.58 -14.40 9.82
CA LEU A 14 3.46 -12.93 9.77
C LEU A 14 2.15 -12.47 9.14
N LEU A 15 1.64 -13.22 8.17
CA LEU A 15 0.46 -12.86 7.38
C LEU A 15 -0.78 -13.66 7.79
N ARG A 16 -1.93 -13.16 7.39
CA ARG A 16 -3.25 -13.80 7.54
C ARG A 16 -3.94 -13.85 6.17
N PRO A 17 -4.85 -14.77 5.94
CA PRO A 17 -5.71 -14.72 4.76
C PRO A 17 -6.35 -13.35 4.58
N ALA A 18 -6.63 -12.94 3.35
CA ALA A 18 -7.19 -11.64 3.01
C ALA A 18 -8.38 -11.25 3.88
N GLY A 19 -8.41 -9.99 4.37
CA GLY A 19 -9.37 -9.52 5.36
C GLY A 19 -9.08 -9.99 6.79
N GLY A 20 -8.18 -10.97 7.00
CA GLY A 20 -7.84 -11.53 8.30
C GLY A 20 -6.78 -10.77 9.08
N GLY A 21 -6.26 -9.68 8.53
CA GLY A 21 -5.28 -8.81 9.22
C GLY A 21 -5.87 -8.11 10.44
N LEU A 22 -7.18 -7.87 10.46
CA LEU A 22 -7.91 -7.39 11.63
C LEU A 22 -8.55 -8.56 12.38
N TYR A 23 -8.37 -8.60 13.70
CA TYR A 23 -8.99 -9.62 14.53
C TYR A 23 -10.47 -9.30 14.77
N LEU A 24 -11.35 -10.06 14.12
CA LEU A 24 -12.80 -9.93 14.25
C LEU A 24 -13.36 -11.07 15.11
N VAL A 25 -14.13 -10.71 16.16
CA VAL A 25 -14.77 -11.71 17.04
C VAL A 25 -16.07 -12.24 16.42
N SER A 26 -16.95 -11.33 16.00
CA SER A 26 -18.28 -11.67 15.44
C SER A 26 -18.69 -10.76 14.30
N THR A 27 -18.79 -9.44 14.57
CA THR A 27 -19.23 -8.46 13.56
C THR A 27 -18.24 -8.41 12.39
N GLY A 28 -18.73 -8.56 11.16
CA GLY A 28 -17.92 -8.56 9.94
C GLY A 28 -17.26 -9.90 9.61
N ARG A 29 -17.32 -10.90 10.51
CA ARG A 29 -16.66 -12.19 10.30
C ARG A 29 -17.23 -12.97 9.11
N ALA A 30 -18.53 -12.97 8.94
CA ALA A 30 -19.17 -13.65 7.83
C ALA A 30 -18.81 -13.04 6.47
N GLU A 31 -18.63 -11.71 6.40
CA GLU A 31 -18.15 -10.99 5.22
C GLU A 31 -16.69 -11.36 4.92
N GLN A 32 -15.85 -11.41 5.93
CA GLN A 32 -14.45 -11.82 5.84
C GLN A 32 -14.32 -13.26 5.31
N GLU A 33 -15.09 -14.19 5.86
CA GLU A 33 -15.10 -15.61 5.42
C GLU A 33 -15.55 -15.74 3.95
N ARG A 34 -16.61 -15.01 3.53
CA ARG A 34 -17.04 -14.98 2.12
C ARG A 34 -15.98 -14.41 1.18
N LEU A 35 -15.30 -13.33 1.59
CA LEU A 35 -14.18 -12.75 0.83
C LEU A 35 -13.09 -13.80 0.62
N GLN A 36 -12.67 -14.46 1.70
CA GLN A 36 -11.61 -15.48 1.67
C GLN A 36 -11.97 -16.67 0.79
N GLN A 37 -13.19 -17.22 0.94
CA GLN A 37 -13.65 -18.33 0.11
C GLN A 37 -13.62 -17.98 -1.38
N ARG A 38 -14.15 -16.83 -1.75
CA ARG A 38 -14.13 -16.37 -3.15
C ARG A 38 -12.71 -16.15 -3.68
N LEU A 39 -11.86 -15.47 -2.90
CA LEU A 39 -10.51 -15.10 -3.34
C LEU A 39 -9.59 -16.31 -3.50
N TYR A 40 -9.71 -17.32 -2.61
CA TYR A 40 -8.88 -18.52 -2.65
C TYR A 40 -9.54 -19.68 -3.39
N GLY A 41 -10.76 -19.51 -3.90
CA GLY A 41 -11.48 -20.55 -4.65
C GLY A 41 -11.81 -21.79 -3.83
N VAL A 42 -12.20 -21.61 -2.55
CA VAL A 42 -12.50 -22.69 -1.61
C VAL A 42 -13.96 -22.67 -1.17
N GLU A 43 -14.53 -23.83 -0.85
CA GLU A 43 -15.96 -23.96 -0.54
C GLU A 43 -16.28 -23.71 0.94
N SER A 44 -15.30 -23.87 1.82
CA SER A 44 -15.52 -23.77 3.27
C SER A 44 -14.44 -22.92 3.95
N ALA A 45 -14.81 -22.34 5.10
CA ALA A 45 -13.86 -21.62 5.95
C ALA A 45 -12.70 -22.51 6.45
N ALA A 46 -12.91 -23.82 6.57
CA ALA A 46 -11.87 -24.76 7.00
C ALA A 46 -10.75 -24.92 5.95
N GLU A 47 -11.04 -24.67 4.66
CA GLU A 47 -10.09 -24.78 3.56
C GLU A 47 -9.31 -23.49 3.30
N VAL A 48 -9.70 -22.36 3.90
CA VAL A 48 -9.09 -21.04 3.67
C VAL A 48 -7.59 -21.05 3.96
N ASP A 49 -7.14 -21.68 5.08
CA ASP A 49 -5.71 -21.73 5.41
C ASP A 49 -4.90 -22.48 4.35
N ALA A 50 -5.44 -23.57 3.84
CA ALA A 50 -4.79 -24.34 2.76
C ALA A 50 -4.69 -23.52 1.46
N GLY A 51 -5.78 -22.84 1.05
CA GLY A 51 -5.81 -21.97 -0.11
C GLY A 51 -4.84 -20.80 0.02
N PHE A 52 -4.78 -20.16 1.18
CA PHE A 52 -3.83 -19.10 1.50
C PHE A 52 -2.37 -19.59 1.41
N ARG A 53 -2.04 -20.74 2.01
CA ARG A 53 -0.69 -21.32 1.93
C ARG A 53 -0.31 -21.67 0.50
N ALA A 54 -1.25 -22.18 -0.28
CA ALA A 54 -1.04 -22.41 -1.71
C ALA A 54 -0.77 -21.11 -2.47
N ALA A 55 -1.43 -20.01 -2.10
CA ALA A 55 -1.12 -18.68 -2.65
C ALA A 55 0.31 -18.24 -2.31
N LEU A 56 0.74 -18.34 -1.05
CA LEU A 56 2.13 -18.05 -0.66
C LEU A 56 3.15 -18.85 -1.47
N GLY A 57 2.87 -20.12 -1.76
CA GLY A 57 3.73 -20.99 -2.58
C GLY A 57 3.93 -20.50 -4.02
N ARG A 58 3.04 -19.64 -4.55
CA ARG A 58 3.13 -19.08 -5.90
C ARG A 58 3.97 -17.80 -5.99
N ILE A 59 4.43 -17.20 -4.87
CA ILE A 59 5.21 -15.96 -4.86
C ILE A 59 6.43 -16.04 -5.79
N ALA A 60 7.15 -17.17 -5.78
CA ALA A 60 8.37 -17.35 -6.57
C ALA A 60 8.17 -17.15 -8.09
N SER A 61 6.97 -17.39 -8.61
CA SER A 61 6.62 -17.24 -10.02
C SER A 61 5.68 -16.07 -10.31
N ALA A 62 5.25 -15.33 -9.28
CA ALA A 62 4.33 -14.21 -9.42
C ALA A 62 4.96 -13.05 -10.20
N LYS A 63 4.16 -12.37 -11.03
CA LYS A 63 4.50 -11.08 -11.64
C LYS A 63 4.18 -9.92 -10.69
N ALA A 64 3.07 -10.04 -9.96
CA ALA A 64 2.67 -9.10 -8.93
C ALA A 64 2.09 -9.83 -7.72
N ILE A 65 2.24 -9.24 -6.54
CA ILE A 65 1.57 -9.69 -5.32
C ILE A 65 0.61 -8.62 -4.83
N VAL A 66 -0.49 -9.04 -4.19
CA VAL A 66 -1.37 -8.16 -3.41
C VAL A 66 -1.10 -8.40 -1.94
N LEU A 67 -0.80 -7.35 -1.20
CA LEU A 67 -0.64 -7.38 0.26
C LEU A 67 -1.54 -6.33 0.90
N GLY A 68 -2.37 -6.73 1.86
CA GLY A 68 -3.09 -5.79 2.71
C GLY A 68 -2.28 -5.39 3.93
N ILE A 69 -2.29 -4.09 4.26
CA ILE A 69 -1.71 -3.58 5.51
C ILE A 69 -2.81 -2.80 6.25
N PRO A 70 -3.75 -3.49 6.94
CA PRO A 70 -4.94 -2.89 7.54
C PRO A 70 -4.61 -2.18 8.87
N SER A 71 -3.78 -1.13 8.80
CA SER A 71 -3.38 -0.32 9.95
C SER A 71 -3.65 1.16 9.68
N ASP A 72 -4.29 1.84 10.63
CA ASP A 72 -4.46 3.29 10.64
C ASP A 72 -3.93 3.92 11.93
N VAL A 73 -3.01 3.23 12.59
CA VAL A 73 -2.39 3.71 13.84
C VAL A 73 -1.52 4.93 13.59
N GLY A 74 -0.92 5.03 12.43
CA GLY A 74 -0.12 6.18 12.00
C GLY A 74 -0.94 7.37 11.50
N ALA A 75 -2.28 7.25 11.39
CA ALA A 75 -3.18 8.29 10.90
C ALA A 75 -3.34 9.47 11.86
N GLY A 76 -4.00 10.53 11.36
CA GLY A 76 -4.47 11.66 12.16
C GLY A 76 -5.62 11.29 13.11
N PHE A 77 -6.52 12.25 13.37
CA PHE A 77 -7.61 12.04 14.32
C PHE A 77 -8.83 11.30 13.71
N ARG A 78 -9.03 11.36 12.40
CA ARG A 78 -10.08 10.60 11.68
C ARG A 78 -9.51 9.26 11.27
N ARG A 79 -10.15 8.19 11.72
CA ARG A 79 -9.69 6.81 11.51
C ARG A 79 -10.73 5.99 10.75
N GLY A 80 -10.29 4.87 10.19
CA GLY A 80 -11.14 3.97 9.43
C GLY A 80 -10.48 3.41 8.17
N ALA A 81 -9.29 3.91 7.82
CA ALA A 81 -8.53 3.43 6.67
C ALA A 81 -8.06 1.97 6.82
N ASN A 82 -7.97 1.46 8.06
CA ASN A 82 -7.71 0.05 8.33
C ASN A 82 -8.77 -0.91 7.73
N LEU A 83 -9.95 -0.43 7.37
CA LEU A 83 -10.97 -1.22 6.67
C LEU A 83 -10.87 -1.14 5.13
N GLY A 84 -10.02 -0.27 4.61
CA GLY A 84 -9.79 -0.09 3.17
C GLY A 84 -9.40 -1.38 2.44
N PRO A 85 -8.40 -2.14 2.91
CA PRO A 85 -7.96 -3.35 2.22
C PRO A 85 -9.05 -4.39 1.97
N GLN A 86 -9.92 -4.61 2.96
CA GLN A 86 -11.06 -5.53 2.83
C GLN A 86 -12.12 -4.98 1.88
N ALA A 87 -12.47 -3.69 2.01
CA ALA A 87 -13.50 -3.07 1.19
C ALA A 87 -13.11 -3.05 -0.30
N ILE A 88 -11.86 -2.73 -0.61
CA ILE A 88 -11.33 -2.73 -2.00
C ILE A 88 -11.39 -4.12 -2.60
N ARG A 89 -10.95 -5.17 -1.88
CA ARG A 89 -11.03 -6.55 -2.37
C ARG A 89 -12.47 -7.02 -2.59
N THR A 90 -13.36 -6.69 -1.65
CA THR A 90 -14.78 -7.05 -1.76
C THR A 90 -15.37 -6.41 -3.03
N ARG A 91 -15.14 -5.12 -3.22
CA ARG A 91 -15.62 -4.39 -4.40
C ARG A 91 -15.02 -4.91 -5.71
N LEU A 92 -13.73 -5.22 -5.71
CA LEU A 92 -13.06 -5.82 -6.88
C LEU A 92 -13.72 -7.13 -7.31
N LEU A 93 -14.02 -8.02 -6.35
CA LEU A 93 -14.71 -9.28 -6.60
C LEU A 93 -16.18 -9.08 -7.02
N GLU A 94 -16.83 -8.00 -6.60
CA GLU A 94 -18.18 -7.65 -7.06
C GLU A 94 -18.18 -7.17 -8.50
N GLU A 95 -17.21 -6.36 -8.88
CA GLU A 95 -17.08 -5.82 -10.26
C GLU A 95 -16.53 -6.86 -11.24
N LEU A 96 -15.64 -7.75 -10.79
CA LEU A 96 -15.01 -8.80 -11.59
C LEU A 96 -15.19 -10.15 -10.89
N ALA A 97 -16.29 -10.82 -11.21
CA ALA A 97 -16.62 -12.11 -10.58
C ALA A 97 -15.58 -13.21 -10.88
N ASP A 98 -14.90 -13.11 -12.02
CA ASP A 98 -13.83 -13.99 -12.50
C ASP A 98 -12.42 -13.51 -12.10
N TYR A 99 -12.33 -12.54 -11.19
CA TYR A 99 -11.03 -11.99 -10.76
C TYR A 99 -10.04 -13.04 -10.27
N PRO A 100 -10.43 -14.06 -9.47
CA PRO A 100 -9.46 -15.03 -8.97
C PRO A 100 -8.79 -15.85 -10.08
N GLU A 101 -9.57 -16.30 -11.07
CA GLU A 101 -9.07 -17.03 -12.23
C GLU A 101 -8.18 -16.16 -13.10
N ARG A 102 -8.66 -14.96 -13.39
CA ARG A 102 -7.93 -13.98 -14.20
C ARG A 102 -6.64 -13.52 -13.53
N ALA A 103 -6.64 -13.30 -12.22
CA ALA A 103 -5.45 -12.97 -11.45
C ALA A 103 -4.40 -14.10 -11.55
N GLN A 104 -4.84 -15.34 -11.45
CA GLN A 104 -3.96 -16.50 -11.62
C GLN A 104 -3.34 -16.56 -13.02
N GLU A 105 -4.12 -16.39 -14.07
CA GLU A 105 -3.64 -16.35 -15.46
C GLU A 105 -2.63 -15.23 -15.70
N LEU A 106 -2.86 -14.06 -15.10
CA LEU A 106 -1.99 -12.89 -15.20
C LEU A 106 -0.73 -12.99 -14.33
N GLY A 107 -0.66 -13.94 -13.41
CA GLY A 107 0.43 -14.09 -12.44
C GLY A 107 0.33 -13.11 -11.28
N ILE A 108 -0.87 -12.69 -10.90
CA ILE A 108 -1.16 -11.93 -9.68
C ILE A 108 -1.44 -12.91 -8.55
N VAL A 109 -0.83 -12.70 -7.40
CA VAL A 109 -1.03 -13.53 -6.21
C VAL A 109 -1.42 -12.68 -5.03
N ASP A 110 -2.62 -12.88 -4.46
CA ASP A 110 -2.99 -12.26 -3.20
C ASP A 110 -2.38 -13.06 -2.05
N ILE A 111 -1.45 -12.44 -1.33
CA ILE A 111 -0.72 -13.03 -0.20
C ILE A 111 -1.35 -12.68 1.16
N GLY A 112 -2.58 -12.15 1.15
CA GLY A 112 -3.33 -11.82 2.36
C GLY A 112 -2.93 -10.51 2.99
N ASP A 113 -3.10 -10.43 4.31
CA ASP A 113 -2.89 -9.22 5.09
C ASP A 113 -1.81 -9.39 6.15
N VAL A 114 -1.10 -8.32 6.42
CA VAL A 114 -0.33 -8.16 7.65
C VAL A 114 -1.28 -8.25 8.86
N PHE A 115 -0.90 -9.02 9.87
CA PHE A 115 -1.67 -9.02 11.11
C PHE A 115 -1.45 -7.70 11.86
N ALA A 116 -2.52 -6.92 11.99
CA ALA A 116 -2.48 -5.60 12.61
C ALA A 116 -2.93 -5.67 14.07
N VAL A 117 -2.03 -5.34 14.99
CA VAL A 117 -2.38 -5.05 16.38
C VAL A 117 -2.79 -3.57 16.45
N PRO A 118 -4.07 -3.24 16.72
CA PRO A 118 -4.58 -1.87 16.51
C PRO A 118 -3.96 -0.77 17.38
N GLN A 119 -3.16 -1.13 18.37
CA GLN A 119 -2.50 -0.21 19.30
C GLN A 119 -1.02 -0.03 19.01
N LEU A 120 -0.47 -0.75 18.03
CA LEU A 120 0.95 -0.73 17.71
C LEU A 120 1.17 -0.14 16.31
N LEU A 121 2.19 0.69 16.16
CA LEU A 121 2.58 1.26 14.87
C LEU A 121 3.86 0.61 14.34
N SER A 122 4.96 0.74 15.07
CA SER A 122 6.29 0.25 14.68
C SER A 122 7.04 -0.26 15.90
N ASP A 123 7.87 -1.29 15.73
CA ASP A 123 8.63 -1.94 16.82
C ASP A 123 9.68 -1.01 17.46
N ASP A 124 10.18 -0.02 16.74
CA ASP A 124 11.13 0.97 17.26
C ASP A 124 10.51 1.91 18.32
N MET A 125 9.18 1.96 18.40
CA MET A 125 8.45 2.70 19.41
C MET A 125 8.18 1.89 20.69
N LEU A 126 8.54 0.60 20.73
CA LEU A 126 8.19 -0.32 21.81
C LEU A 126 9.39 -0.66 22.68
N SER A 127 9.15 -0.79 23.99
CA SER A 127 10.15 -1.39 24.91
C SER A 127 10.34 -2.89 24.62
N GLU A 128 11.50 -3.44 25.01
CA GLU A 128 11.75 -4.88 24.88
C GLU A 128 10.74 -5.72 25.67
N ALA A 129 10.30 -5.24 26.84
CA ALA A 129 9.27 -5.90 27.64
C ALA A 129 7.95 -5.99 26.87
N GLN A 130 7.53 -4.89 26.22
CA GLN A 130 6.32 -4.86 25.40
C GLN A 130 6.45 -5.82 24.20
N LYS A 131 7.56 -5.75 23.47
CA LYS A 131 7.82 -6.66 22.34
C LYS A 131 7.79 -8.12 22.77
N THR A 132 8.41 -8.46 23.89
CA THR A 132 8.42 -9.84 24.41
C THR A 132 7.02 -10.33 24.76
N ALA A 133 6.22 -9.52 25.47
CA ALA A 133 4.85 -9.87 25.82
C ALA A 133 3.98 -10.06 24.57
N THR A 134 4.10 -9.15 23.60
CA THR A 134 3.31 -9.22 22.35
C THR A 134 3.75 -10.41 21.48
N ARG A 135 5.06 -10.71 21.37
CA ARG A 135 5.55 -11.91 20.66
C ARG A 135 4.97 -13.19 21.24
N LEU A 136 4.88 -13.30 22.56
CA LEU A 136 4.30 -14.47 23.20
C LEU A 136 2.83 -14.66 22.84
N ALA A 137 2.08 -13.55 22.73
CA ALA A 137 0.68 -13.57 22.34
C ALA A 137 0.46 -13.88 20.85
N LEU A 138 1.29 -13.30 19.96
CA LEU A 138 1.15 -13.46 18.52
C LEU A 138 1.69 -14.80 17.98
N TYR A 139 2.76 -15.32 18.59
CA TYR A 139 3.52 -16.47 18.11
C TYR A 139 3.69 -17.55 19.21
N PRO A 140 2.59 -18.01 19.86
CA PRO A 140 2.69 -18.89 21.03
C PRO A 140 3.33 -20.26 20.73
N SER A 141 3.20 -20.75 19.49
CA SER A 141 3.75 -22.05 19.07
C SER A 141 5.19 -21.99 18.56
N VAL A 142 5.77 -20.80 18.43
CA VAL A 142 7.13 -20.62 17.92
C VAL A 142 8.14 -20.75 19.08
N PRO A 143 9.23 -21.53 18.93
CA PRO A 143 10.29 -21.62 19.95
C PRO A 143 10.87 -20.25 20.33
N ASP A 144 11.30 -20.10 21.58
CA ASP A 144 11.69 -18.82 22.17
C ASP A 144 12.81 -18.10 21.40
N ASP A 145 13.81 -18.84 20.96
CA ASP A 145 14.95 -18.33 20.19
C ASP A 145 14.55 -17.78 18.80
N ALA A 146 13.64 -18.47 18.13
CA ALA A 146 13.09 -18.02 16.86
C ALA A 146 12.09 -16.87 17.06
N ARG A 147 11.21 -16.97 18.06
CA ARG A 147 10.20 -15.97 18.39
C ARG A 147 10.82 -14.62 18.76
N ALA A 148 11.97 -14.60 19.43
CA ALA A 148 12.66 -13.39 19.85
C ALA A 148 12.99 -12.43 18.67
N ARG A 149 13.02 -12.92 17.43
CA ARG A 149 13.34 -12.14 16.22
C ARG A 149 12.13 -11.66 15.44
N LEU A 150 10.93 -12.16 15.77
CA LEU A 150 9.72 -11.82 15.02
C LEU A 150 9.23 -10.42 15.39
N PRO A 151 8.82 -9.61 14.40
CA PRO A 151 8.21 -8.31 14.63
C PRO A 151 6.80 -8.44 15.19
N VAL A 152 6.30 -7.38 15.83
CA VAL A 152 4.98 -7.38 16.48
C VAL A 152 4.05 -6.26 16.02
N SER A 153 4.58 -5.22 15.42
CA SER A 153 3.79 -4.07 14.96
C SER A 153 3.54 -4.11 13.46
N PRO A 154 2.42 -3.57 12.98
CA PRO A 154 2.03 -3.69 11.56
C PRO A 154 3.10 -3.25 10.57
N LEU A 155 3.76 -2.10 10.78
CA LEU A 155 4.80 -1.63 9.86
C LEU A 155 6.02 -2.57 9.87
N SER A 156 6.44 -3.05 11.04
CA SER A 156 7.59 -3.95 11.17
C SER A 156 7.28 -5.35 10.61
N ILE A 157 6.05 -5.85 10.80
CA ILE A 157 5.60 -7.11 10.19
C ILE A 157 5.57 -6.98 8.66
N ALA A 158 5.01 -5.87 8.14
CA ALA A 158 4.96 -5.61 6.70
C ALA A 158 6.37 -5.56 6.08
N GLU A 159 7.28 -4.85 6.71
CA GLU A 159 8.67 -4.73 6.25
C GLU A 159 9.37 -6.10 6.19
N ARG A 160 9.23 -6.90 7.26
CA ARG A 160 9.80 -8.25 7.29
C ARG A 160 9.15 -9.18 6.26
N ALA A 161 7.84 -9.13 6.11
CA ALA A 161 7.13 -9.94 5.12
C ALA A 161 7.59 -9.60 3.68
N LEU A 162 7.76 -8.33 3.37
CA LEU A 162 8.23 -7.88 2.06
C LEU A 162 9.69 -8.28 1.81
N ASP A 163 10.56 -8.22 2.81
CA ASP A 163 11.93 -8.74 2.68
C ASP A 163 11.93 -10.24 2.32
N LEU A 164 11.06 -11.03 2.94
CA LEU A 164 10.90 -12.45 2.60
C LEU A 164 10.33 -12.66 1.20
N VAL A 165 9.35 -11.85 0.80
CA VAL A 165 8.79 -11.87 -0.56
C VAL A 165 9.89 -11.58 -1.58
N PHE A 166 10.70 -10.54 -1.38
CA PHE A 166 11.80 -10.21 -2.29
C PHE A 166 12.94 -11.23 -2.26
N GLN A 167 13.14 -11.92 -1.14
CA GLN A 167 14.05 -13.06 -1.08
C GLN A 167 13.58 -14.22 -1.98
N LEU A 168 12.27 -14.48 -2.02
CA LEU A 168 11.66 -15.52 -2.88
C LEU A 168 11.58 -15.08 -4.34
N ASN A 169 11.30 -13.80 -4.58
CA ASN A 169 11.15 -13.25 -5.93
C ASN A 169 11.57 -11.76 -5.98
N PRO A 170 12.85 -11.49 -6.30
CA PRO A 170 13.38 -10.11 -6.29
C PRO A 170 12.75 -9.17 -7.32
N ARG A 171 12.01 -9.69 -8.31
CA ARG A 171 11.41 -8.89 -9.38
C ARG A 171 9.91 -8.71 -9.27
N VAL A 172 9.27 -9.36 -8.30
CA VAL A 172 7.82 -9.25 -8.12
C VAL A 172 7.44 -7.80 -7.86
N ALA A 173 6.33 -7.34 -8.46
CA ALA A 173 5.78 -6.03 -8.21
C ALA A 173 4.84 -6.10 -7.00
N PRO A 174 5.12 -5.40 -5.88
CA PRO A 174 4.19 -5.29 -4.78
C PRO A 174 3.07 -4.31 -5.15
N VAL A 175 1.82 -4.75 -5.00
CA VAL A 175 0.64 -3.91 -5.05
C VAL A 175 -0.01 -3.97 -3.67
N VAL A 176 -0.03 -2.83 -2.97
CA VAL A 176 -0.41 -2.79 -1.57
C VAL A 176 -1.76 -2.11 -1.39
N LEU A 177 -2.63 -2.75 -0.64
CA LEU A 177 -3.86 -2.15 -0.15
C LEU A 177 -3.60 -1.71 1.28
N GLY A 178 -3.34 -0.41 1.45
CA GLY A 178 -2.91 0.13 2.73
C GLY A 178 -4.05 0.55 3.64
N GLY A 179 -3.67 0.90 4.86
CA GLY A 179 -4.47 1.69 5.77
C GLY A 179 -4.16 3.17 5.60
N ASP A 180 -3.65 3.83 6.65
CA ASP A 180 -3.12 5.18 6.52
C ASP A 180 -1.80 5.20 5.72
N HIS A 181 -1.38 6.37 5.24
CA HIS A 181 -0.23 6.49 4.35
C HIS A 181 1.12 6.10 4.98
N SER A 182 1.21 5.94 6.32
CA SER A 182 2.41 5.37 6.95
C SER A 182 2.72 3.95 6.47
N THR A 183 1.70 3.23 5.98
CA THR A 183 1.83 1.86 5.48
C THR A 183 2.58 1.75 4.15
N ALA A 184 2.85 2.88 3.47
CA ALA A 184 3.77 2.92 2.32
C ALA A 184 5.24 2.77 2.73
N TRP A 185 5.61 3.22 3.95
CA TRP A 185 7.01 3.17 4.41
C TRP A 185 7.65 1.78 4.34
N PRO A 186 7.08 0.72 4.93
CA PRO A 186 7.67 -0.61 4.85
C PRO A 186 7.85 -1.11 3.41
N VAL A 187 6.98 -0.69 2.50
CA VAL A 187 7.04 -1.11 1.08
C VAL A 187 8.23 -0.46 0.38
N VAL A 188 8.33 0.86 0.44
CA VAL A 188 9.41 1.61 -0.22
C VAL A 188 10.78 1.30 0.40
N SER A 189 10.83 1.05 1.72
CA SER A 189 12.03 0.63 2.44
C SER A 189 12.51 -0.76 1.97
N ALA A 190 11.62 -1.74 1.89
CA ALA A 190 11.95 -3.09 1.41
C ALA A 190 12.31 -3.08 -0.09
N LEU A 191 11.59 -2.33 -0.92
CA LEU A 191 11.94 -2.12 -2.34
C LEU A 191 13.35 -1.52 -2.49
N HIS A 192 13.69 -0.52 -1.68
CA HIS A 192 14.99 0.13 -1.74
C HIS A 192 16.14 -0.85 -1.43
N ARG A 193 15.92 -1.78 -0.49
CA ARG A 193 16.89 -2.85 -0.20
C ARG A 193 17.00 -3.88 -1.32
N ALA A 194 15.85 -4.27 -1.89
CA ALA A 194 15.77 -5.33 -2.88
C ALA A 194 16.23 -4.89 -4.27
N ARG A 195 15.92 -3.67 -4.71
CA ARG A 195 16.20 -3.18 -6.06
C ARG A 195 17.47 -2.35 -6.12
N LYS A 196 18.22 -2.56 -7.18
CA LYS A 196 19.50 -1.82 -7.45
C LYS A 196 19.38 -0.91 -8.67
N ASP A 197 18.29 -1.02 -9.42
CA ASP A 197 17.97 -0.13 -10.54
C ASP A 197 17.56 1.27 -10.01
N ARG A 198 17.61 2.27 -10.91
CA ARG A 198 17.26 3.65 -10.55
C ARG A 198 15.74 3.82 -10.68
N TRP A 199 15.02 3.55 -9.63
CA TRP A 199 13.57 3.74 -9.57
C TRP A 199 13.19 5.02 -8.84
N GLY A 200 11.94 5.49 -9.04
CA GLY A 200 11.37 6.67 -8.41
C GLY A 200 10.00 6.41 -7.83
N VAL A 201 9.47 7.40 -7.09
CA VAL A 201 8.12 7.40 -6.56
C VAL A 201 7.32 8.52 -7.19
N VAL A 202 6.10 8.19 -7.64
CA VAL A 202 5.07 9.18 -7.98
C VAL A 202 3.96 9.06 -6.94
N GLN A 203 3.71 10.16 -6.24
CA GLN A 203 2.75 10.24 -5.13
C GLN A 203 1.62 11.21 -5.49
N PRO A 204 0.48 10.75 -6.01
CA PRO A 204 -0.75 11.52 -6.00
C PRO A 204 -1.25 11.68 -4.57
N ASP A 205 -1.45 12.92 -4.13
CA ASP A 205 -1.76 13.25 -2.74
C ASP A 205 -2.21 14.72 -2.63
N ALA A 206 -3.18 15.02 -1.78
CA ALA A 206 -3.51 16.38 -1.41
C ALA A 206 -2.43 17.03 -0.55
N HIS A 207 -1.70 16.23 0.21
CA HIS A 207 -0.72 16.60 1.21
C HIS A 207 0.72 16.41 0.70
N THR A 208 1.69 16.78 1.49
CA THR A 208 3.10 16.59 1.12
C THR A 208 3.74 15.40 1.82
N ASP A 209 3.31 15.08 3.03
CA ASP A 209 3.88 14.03 3.89
C ASP A 209 5.39 14.15 4.11
N LEU A 210 5.88 15.40 4.05
CA LEU A 210 7.31 15.75 4.08
C LEU A 210 7.75 16.30 5.43
N LEU A 211 7.06 15.98 6.51
CA LEU A 211 7.56 16.27 7.86
C LEU A 211 8.65 15.27 8.23
N GLU A 212 9.72 15.73 8.85
CA GLU A 212 10.79 14.88 9.38
C GLU A 212 10.28 14.01 10.53
N ASP A 213 9.51 14.58 11.43
CA ASP A 213 8.75 13.93 12.49
C ASP A 213 7.42 14.64 12.74
N ARG A 214 6.51 13.94 13.40
CA ARG A 214 5.29 14.55 13.91
C ARG A 214 5.11 14.19 15.38
N LEU A 215 5.19 15.19 16.26
CA LEU A 215 5.08 15.02 17.71
C LEU A 215 6.08 13.97 18.25
N GLY A 216 7.28 13.91 17.69
CA GLY A 216 8.31 12.92 18.04
C GLY A 216 8.10 11.54 17.41
N ILE A 217 7.09 11.36 16.56
CA ILE A 217 6.86 10.12 15.82
C ILE A 217 7.59 10.20 14.48
N ARG A 218 8.58 9.34 14.27
CA ARG A 218 9.41 9.32 13.06
C ARG A 218 8.62 8.88 11.83
N ILE A 219 7.88 7.78 11.92
CA ILE A 219 7.08 7.27 10.80
C ILE A 219 5.61 7.32 11.14
N CYS A 220 4.87 8.15 10.40
CA CYS A 220 3.41 8.23 10.40
C CYS A 220 2.93 8.68 9.00
N PHE A 221 1.62 8.85 8.83
CA PHE A 221 1.03 9.28 7.55
C PHE A 221 1.67 10.56 6.98
N ALA A 222 2.10 11.49 7.82
CA ALA A 222 2.63 12.81 7.41
C ALA A 222 4.15 12.84 7.22
N THR A 223 4.87 11.72 7.39
CA THR A 223 6.35 11.71 7.44
C THR A 223 7.00 10.68 6.51
N TRP A 224 6.27 9.68 6.05
CA TRP A 224 6.83 8.57 5.28
C TRP A 224 7.55 9.04 4.00
N SER A 225 7.00 10.02 3.29
CA SER A 225 7.58 10.62 2.08
C SER A 225 8.90 11.32 2.33
N PHE A 226 9.04 12.02 3.46
CA PHE A 226 10.31 12.60 3.86
C PHE A 226 11.39 11.54 3.98
N HIS A 227 11.12 10.49 4.75
CA HIS A 227 12.09 9.42 4.98
C HIS A 227 12.39 8.62 3.71
N MET A 228 11.42 8.44 2.84
CA MET A 228 11.64 7.82 1.52
C MET A 228 12.53 8.70 0.65
N ASN A 229 12.32 10.02 0.62
CA ASN A 229 13.18 10.95 -0.10
C ASN A 229 14.63 10.96 0.43
N GLU A 230 14.81 10.78 1.76
CA GLU A 230 16.13 10.58 2.37
C GLU A 230 16.81 9.29 1.85
N LEU A 231 16.06 8.18 1.71
CA LEU A 231 16.60 6.95 1.12
C LEU A 231 17.10 7.16 -0.30
N PHE A 232 16.50 8.05 -1.06
CA PHE A 232 16.93 8.43 -2.41
C PHE A 232 18.11 9.40 -2.42
N GLY A 233 18.49 9.97 -1.28
CA GLY A 233 19.53 10.99 -1.19
C GLY A 233 19.08 12.34 -1.74
N ARG A 234 17.78 12.64 -1.71
CA ARG A 234 17.17 13.89 -2.20
C ARG A 234 17.57 14.22 -3.64
N ASP A 235 17.43 13.27 -4.54
CA ASP A 235 17.94 13.38 -5.91
C ASP A 235 16.85 13.64 -6.98
N GLY A 236 15.66 14.08 -6.56
CA GLY A 236 14.54 14.47 -7.42
C GLY A 236 13.67 13.31 -7.90
N ARG A 237 13.86 12.09 -7.39
CA ARG A 237 13.07 10.90 -7.79
C ARG A 237 11.76 10.76 -7.04
N LEU A 238 11.48 11.60 -6.04
CA LEU A 238 10.14 11.77 -5.47
C LEU A 238 9.40 12.85 -6.24
N VAL A 239 8.31 12.46 -6.87
CA VAL A 239 7.41 13.36 -7.60
C VAL A 239 6.03 13.34 -6.95
N GLN A 240 5.57 14.48 -6.47
CA GLN A 240 4.25 14.64 -5.85
C GLN A 240 3.29 15.33 -6.82
N VAL A 241 2.04 14.88 -6.86
CA VAL A 241 1.02 15.34 -7.82
C VAL A 241 -0.30 15.60 -7.11
N GLY A 242 -0.88 16.78 -7.31
CA GLY A 242 -2.17 17.11 -6.72
C GLY A 242 -2.10 17.79 -5.37
N THR A 243 -0.89 18.12 -4.89
CA THR A 243 -0.69 18.84 -3.63
C THR A 243 -1.46 20.16 -3.62
N ARG A 244 -2.19 20.43 -2.53
CA ARG A 244 -2.98 21.65 -2.32
C ARG A 244 -3.14 22.01 -0.85
N ALA A 245 -3.05 21.04 0.06
CA ALA A 245 -3.09 21.23 1.50
C ALA A 245 -1.66 21.33 2.06
N SER A 246 -1.01 22.46 1.89
CA SER A 246 0.36 22.70 2.38
C SER A 246 0.46 24.05 3.08
N ARG A 247 1.23 24.11 4.18
CA ARG A 247 1.55 25.35 4.90
C ARG A 247 2.62 26.19 4.22
N HIS A 248 3.39 25.58 3.32
CA HIS A 248 4.48 26.21 2.58
C HIS A 248 4.19 26.14 1.09
N ASP A 249 4.79 27.03 0.33
CA ASP A 249 4.73 27.01 -1.11
C ASP A 249 5.59 25.87 -1.72
N ARG A 250 5.42 25.63 -3.00
CA ARG A 250 6.19 24.63 -3.74
C ARG A 250 7.71 24.86 -3.65
N GLY A 251 8.14 26.12 -3.72
CA GLY A 251 9.56 26.47 -3.67
C GLY A 251 10.23 26.04 -2.37
N HIS A 252 9.52 26.09 -1.25
CA HIS A 252 10.03 25.60 0.03
C HIS A 252 10.40 24.10 -0.04
N TRP A 253 9.53 23.30 -0.61
CA TRP A 253 9.73 21.85 -0.69
C TRP A 253 10.76 21.46 -1.77
N GLU A 254 10.62 22.02 -2.97
CA GLU A 254 11.54 21.72 -4.08
C GLU A 254 12.98 22.16 -3.77
N ASN A 255 13.18 23.38 -3.22
CA ASN A 255 14.52 23.87 -2.89
C ASN A 255 15.10 23.23 -1.62
N GLY A 256 14.26 22.92 -0.63
CA GLY A 256 14.71 22.37 0.65
C GLY A 256 14.98 20.86 0.61
N LEU A 257 14.16 20.11 -0.14
CA LEU A 257 14.19 18.65 -0.15
C LEU A 257 14.49 18.04 -1.53
N ASN A 258 14.62 18.88 -2.56
CA ASN A 258 14.83 18.44 -3.95
C ASN A 258 13.79 17.41 -4.43
N VAL A 259 12.53 17.57 -3.98
CA VAL A 259 11.38 16.85 -4.52
C VAL A 259 10.87 17.59 -5.75
N ARG A 260 10.10 16.90 -6.60
CA ARG A 260 9.40 17.56 -7.72
C ARG A 260 7.91 17.57 -7.46
N GLN A 261 7.26 18.73 -7.55
CA GLN A 261 5.84 18.87 -7.27
C GLN A 261 5.06 19.45 -8.47
N PHE A 262 3.89 18.85 -8.74
CA PHE A 262 2.86 19.35 -9.65
C PHE A 262 1.58 19.55 -8.84
N TRP A 263 1.25 20.81 -8.56
CA TRP A 263 0.13 21.15 -7.69
C TRP A 263 -1.22 20.99 -8.39
N ALA A 264 -2.29 20.80 -7.63
CA ALA A 264 -3.61 20.47 -8.14
C ALA A 264 -4.15 21.50 -9.13
N ASP A 265 -3.94 22.80 -8.88
CA ASP A 265 -4.37 23.87 -9.77
C ASP A 265 -3.69 23.81 -11.15
N GLU A 266 -2.41 23.44 -11.18
CA GLU A 266 -1.64 23.24 -12.41
C GLU A 266 -2.14 21.98 -13.15
N CYS A 267 -2.38 20.89 -12.43
CA CYS A 267 -2.91 19.66 -13.00
C CYS A 267 -4.29 19.85 -13.65
N ARG A 268 -5.16 20.66 -13.04
CA ARG A 268 -6.49 20.97 -13.60
C ARG A 268 -6.42 21.88 -14.81
N ARG A 269 -5.48 22.85 -14.83
CA ARG A 269 -5.34 23.79 -15.96
C ARG A 269 -4.74 23.14 -17.20
N ASP A 270 -3.80 22.24 -17.04
CA ASP A 270 -3.05 21.62 -18.13
C ASP A 270 -2.76 20.14 -17.82
N PRO A 271 -3.79 19.27 -17.77
CA PRO A 271 -3.64 17.89 -17.36
C PRO A 271 -2.66 17.11 -18.25
N ALA A 272 -2.78 17.23 -19.57
CA ALA A 272 -1.90 16.53 -20.49
C ALA A 272 -0.45 17.02 -20.42
N GLY A 273 -0.24 18.34 -20.38
CA GLY A 273 1.10 18.92 -20.27
C GLY A 273 1.78 18.60 -18.96
N VAL A 274 1.03 18.49 -17.83
CA VAL A 274 1.59 18.06 -16.54
C VAL A 274 2.08 16.61 -16.63
N ILE A 275 1.28 15.70 -17.18
CA ILE A 275 1.67 14.31 -17.35
C ILE A 275 2.97 14.19 -18.14
N GLU A 276 3.08 14.88 -19.28
CA GLU A 276 4.30 14.83 -20.09
C GLU A 276 5.51 15.44 -19.36
N ARG A 277 5.37 16.58 -18.67
CA ARG A 277 6.46 17.18 -17.90
C ARG A 277 6.92 16.30 -16.74
N LEU A 278 5.99 15.59 -16.10
CA LEU A 278 6.30 14.64 -15.05
C LEU A 278 7.10 13.45 -15.59
N VAL A 279 6.63 12.84 -16.67
CA VAL A 279 7.30 11.71 -17.32
C VAL A 279 8.68 12.12 -17.84
N ASP A 280 8.79 13.27 -18.50
CA ASP A 280 10.05 13.84 -18.97
C ASP A 280 11.06 14.06 -17.84
N HIS A 281 10.59 14.52 -16.67
CA HIS A 281 11.42 14.69 -15.48
C HIS A 281 12.04 13.36 -15.04
N LEU A 282 11.22 12.31 -14.90
CA LEU A 282 11.69 10.98 -14.51
C LEU A 282 12.66 10.38 -15.54
N VAL A 283 12.35 10.50 -16.82
CA VAL A 283 13.22 10.03 -17.92
C VAL A 283 14.57 10.76 -17.91
N LYS A 284 14.59 12.08 -17.74
CA LYS A 284 15.84 12.88 -17.64
C LYS A 284 16.69 12.48 -16.43
N LEU A 285 16.09 12.04 -15.34
CA LEU A 285 16.80 11.51 -14.18
C LEU A 285 17.29 10.06 -14.38
N GLY A 286 16.98 9.44 -15.51
CA GLY A 286 17.33 8.04 -15.78
C GLY A 286 16.55 7.04 -14.94
N VAL A 287 15.34 7.39 -14.49
CA VAL A 287 14.45 6.49 -13.76
C VAL A 287 13.95 5.39 -14.72
N THR A 288 14.09 4.13 -14.30
CA THR A 288 13.75 2.94 -15.09
C THR A 288 12.53 2.18 -14.58
N GLY A 289 11.87 2.71 -13.55
CA GLY A 289 10.65 2.15 -12.99
C GLY A 289 10.09 3.04 -11.90
N VAL A 290 8.76 3.03 -11.76
CA VAL A 290 8.04 3.87 -10.80
C VAL A 290 7.26 3.00 -9.82
N TYR A 291 7.36 3.30 -8.54
CA TYR A 291 6.38 2.92 -7.52
C TYR A 291 5.33 4.03 -7.42
N PHE A 292 4.06 3.68 -7.63
CA PHE A 292 2.96 4.64 -7.64
C PHE A 292 2.23 4.60 -6.29
N SER A 293 2.52 5.55 -5.41
CA SER A 293 1.93 5.60 -4.06
C SER A 293 0.72 6.55 -4.08
N ASN A 294 -0.46 5.95 -4.16
CA ASN A 294 -1.71 6.67 -4.40
C ASN A 294 -2.49 6.88 -3.10
N ASP A 295 -2.37 8.09 -2.53
CA ASP A 295 -3.36 8.54 -1.55
C ASP A 295 -4.67 8.84 -2.27
N ILE A 296 -5.76 8.26 -1.77
CA ILE A 296 -7.08 8.45 -2.39
C ILE A 296 -7.54 9.92 -2.31
N ASP A 297 -7.05 10.69 -1.33
CA ASP A 297 -7.39 12.09 -1.16
C ASP A 297 -6.66 13.03 -2.16
N GLY A 298 -5.68 12.52 -2.90
CA GLY A 298 -5.17 13.20 -4.10
C GLY A 298 -6.27 13.48 -5.11
N THR A 299 -7.26 12.58 -5.21
CA THR A 299 -8.50 12.78 -5.96
C THR A 299 -9.36 13.86 -5.30
N ASP A 300 -10.09 14.65 -6.09
CA ASP A 300 -11.01 15.67 -5.56
C ASP A 300 -12.05 15.05 -4.63
N SER A 301 -12.33 15.70 -3.50
CA SER A 301 -13.31 15.23 -2.52
C SER A 301 -14.75 15.15 -3.07
N ALA A 302 -15.02 15.78 -4.22
CA ALA A 302 -16.27 15.55 -4.95
C ALA A 302 -16.41 14.09 -5.42
N TRP A 303 -15.31 13.39 -5.66
CA TRP A 303 -15.25 12.01 -6.11
C TRP A 303 -14.86 11.03 -5.01
N ALA A 304 -13.92 11.40 -4.12
CA ALA A 304 -13.36 10.54 -3.09
C ALA A 304 -13.35 11.24 -1.73
N ASP A 305 -14.44 11.13 -0.99
CA ASP A 305 -14.61 11.77 0.33
C ASP A 305 -14.65 10.78 1.51
N ALA A 306 -14.61 9.46 1.24
CA ALA A 306 -14.47 8.45 2.30
C ALA A 306 -12.97 8.24 2.62
N THR A 307 -12.34 9.29 3.16
CA THR A 307 -10.94 9.33 3.58
C THR A 307 -10.78 10.20 4.83
N GLY A 308 -9.62 10.14 5.49
CA GLY A 308 -9.33 10.87 6.72
C GLY A 308 -9.31 12.38 6.54
N THR A 309 -8.77 12.84 5.42
CA THR A 309 -8.49 14.27 5.13
C THR A 309 -8.94 14.64 3.70
N PRO A 310 -10.27 14.57 3.41
CA PRO A 310 -10.76 14.92 2.09
C PRO A 310 -10.57 16.40 1.80
N GLU A 311 -9.93 16.74 0.69
CA GLU A 311 -9.66 18.10 0.27
C GLU A 311 -10.37 18.40 -1.06
N PRO A 312 -11.01 19.59 -1.22
CA PRO A 312 -11.60 20.01 -2.47
C PRO A 312 -10.54 20.45 -3.48
N GLU A 313 -10.98 20.67 -4.73
CA GLU A 313 -10.16 21.15 -5.82
C GLU A 313 -8.98 20.23 -6.17
N GLY A 314 -9.18 18.92 -6.04
CA GLY A 314 -8.18 17.90 -6.29
C GLY A 314 -8.07 17.46 -7.74
N LEU A 315 -7.51 16.26 -7.92
CA LEU A 315 -7.32 15.64 -9.22
C LEU A 315 -8.61 14.98 -9.70
N GLU A 316 -8.88 15.12 -11.00
CA GLU A 316 -9.95 14.36 -11.65
C GLU A 316 -9.56 12.88 -11.79
N PRO A 317 -10.51 11.94 -11.62
CA PRO A 317 -10.21 10.51 -11.75
C PRO A 317 -9.57 10.13 -13.09
N ASP A 318 -9.99 10.74 -14.18
CA ASP A 318 -9.45 10.46 -15.51
C ASP A 318 -8.01 10.95 -15.67
N PHE A 319 -7.62 12.01 -14.97
CA PHE A 319 -6.22 12.46 -14.93
C PHE A 319 -5.32 11.38 -14.30
N LEU A 320 -5.74 10.80 -13.17
CA LEU A 320 -4.96 9.74 -12.49
C LEU A 320 -4.85 8.49 -13.36
N VAL A 321 -5.93 8.08 -14.00
CA VAL A 321 -5.92 6.96 -14.95
C VAL A 321 -4.95 7.22 -16.11
N ALA A 322 -5.00 8.42 -16.69
CA ALA A 322 -4.09 8.80 -17.78
C ALA A 322 -2.63 8.83 -17.33
N LEU A 323 -2.37 9.32 -16.11
CA LEU A 323 -1.03 9.35 -15.52
C LEU A 323 -0.47 7.93 -15.31
N ILE A 324 -1.27 7.02 -14.70
CA ILE A 324 -0.88 5.61 -14.49
C ILE A 324 -0.52 4.94 -15.82
N ARG A 325 -1.38 5.08 -16.83
CA ARG A 325 -1.15 4.52 -18.18
C ARG A 325 0.14 5.06 -18.79
N ARG A 326 0.31 6.38 -18.77
CA ARG A 326 1.47 7.04 -19.38
C ARG A 326 2.79 6.65 -18.70
N LEU A 327 2.78 6.51 -17.37
CA LEU A 327 3.93 6.00 -16.61
C LEU A 327 4.25 4.54 -17.00
N GLY A 328 3.23 3.68 -17.09
CA GLY A 328 3.39 2.29 -17.48
C GLY A 328 3.98 2.12 -18.88
N GLU A 329 3.55 2.96 -19.84
CA GLU A 329 4.01 2.95 -21.23
C GLU A 329 5.46 3.43 -21.39
N THR A 330 5.87 4.46 -20.63
CA THR A 330 7.12 5.20 -20.90
C THR A 330 8.25 4.84 -19.94
N VAL A 331 7.97 4.83 -18.63
CA VAL A 331 8.98 4.58 -17.60
C VAL A 331 8.92 3.13 -17.12
N GLY A 332 7.72 2.55 -17.09
CA GLY A 332 7.41 1.27 -16.49
C GLY A 332 7.02 1.41 -15.01
N MET A 333 6.16 0.49 -14.56
CA MET A 333 5.76 0.44 -13.15
C MET A 333 6.31 -0.81 -12.47
N ILE A 334 6.84 -0.63 -11.27
CA ILE A 334 7.47 -1.70 -10.47
C ILE A 334 6.65 -2.08 -9.24
N GLY A 335 5.54 -1.41 -9.01
CA GLY A 335 4.61 -1.61 -7.92
C GLY A 335 3.75 -0.37 -7.71
N GLY A 336 2.88 -0.44 -6.72
CA GLY A 336 2.06 0.70 -6.30
C GLY A 336 1.22 0.35 -5.09
N ASP A 337 0.48 1.33 -4.61
CA ASP A 337 -0.44 1.15 -3.49
C ASP A 337 -1.70 2.01 -3.65
N ILE A 338 -2.68 1.72 -2.81
CA ILE A 338 -3.87 2.55 -2.58
C ILE A 338 -3.96 2.78 -1.08
N MET A 339 -3.89 4.03 -0.67
CA MET A 339 -3.84 4.45 0.73
C MET A 339 -5.04 5.31 1.12
N GLU A 340 -5.29 5.43 2.41
CA GLU A 340 -6.27 6.33 3.06
C GLU A 340 -7.74 6.09 2.69
N VAL A 341 -8.09 4.97 2.06
CA VAL A 341 -9.48 4.59 1.81
C VAL A 341 -10.13 4.20 3.14
N ALA A 342 -11.03 5.03 3.63
CA ALA A 342 -11.66 4.90 4.95
C ALA A 342 -13.19 4.71 4.85
N PRO A 343 -13.69 3.49 4.60
CA PRO A 343 -15.10 3.22 4.34
C PRO A 343 -16.09 3.73 5.39
N PRO A 344 -15.74 3.79 6.71
CA PRO A 344 -16.64 4.34 7.73
C PRO A 344 -16.81 5.85 7.67
N LEU A 345 -15.85 6.57 7.06
CA LEU A 345 -15.89 8.03 6.96
C LEU A 345 -16.68 8.43 5.72
N ARG A 346 -17.83 9.03 5.96
CA ARG A 346 -18.74 9.44 4.88
C ARG A 346 -19.45 10.73 5.24
N ASP A 347 -19.34 11.70 4.37
CA ASP A 347 -20.08 12.95 4.48
C ASP A 347 -21.40 12.90 3.67
N ARG A 348 -21.51 11.96 2.71
CA ARG A 348 -22.69 11.70 1.87
C ARG A 348 -23.05 10.22 1.88
N PRO A 349 -24.31 9.85 1.59
CA PRO A 349 -24.76 8.46 1.61
C PRO A 349 -23.98 7.52 0.68
N ASP A 350 -23.48 8.03 -0.44
CA ASP A 350 -22.76 7.29 -1.49
C ASP A 350 -21.22 7.42 -1.41
N SER A 351 -20.68 8.13 -0.41
CA SER A 351 -19.25 8.40 -0.24
C SER A 351 -18.40 7.13 -0.31
N THR A 352 -18.78 6.12 0.48
CA THR A 352 -18.05 4.84 0.55
C THR A 352 -18.05 4.14 -0.80
N GLU A 353 -19.23 4.02 -1.44
CA GLU A 353 -19.35 3.32 -2.72
C GLU A 353 -18.51 3.97 -3.80
N ARG A 354 -18.55 5.30 -3.90
CA ARG A 354 -17.77 6.05 -4.88
C ARG A 354 -16.28 5.95 -4.63
N THR A 355 -15.84 6.20 -3.40
CA THR A 355 -14.41 6.19 -3.05
C THR A 355 -13.82 4.79 -3.25
N VAL A 356 -14.49 3.73 -2.79
CA VAL A 356 -14.01 2.35 -2.97
C VAL A 356 -14.06 1.94 -4.44
N GLY A 357 -15.08 2.35 -5.19
CA GLY A 357 -15.13 2.12 -6.65
C GLY A 357 -13.98 2.77 -7.39
N LEU A 358 -13.61 4.01 -7.03
CA LEU A 358 -12.41 4.67 -7.57
C LEU A 358 -11.12 3.96 -7.19
N ALA A 359 -10.98 3.52 -5.95
CA ALA A 359 -9.83 2.74 -5.51
C ALA A 359 -9.66 1.46 -6.35
N VAL A 360 -10.75 0.74 -6.64
CA VAL A 360 -10.75 -0.42 -7.54
C VAL A 360 -10.37 -0.04 -8.96
N ARG A 361 -10.88 1.07 -9.48
CA ARG A 361 -10.50 1.59 -10.80
C ARG A 361 -9.00 1.85 -10.90
N TYR A 362 -8.42 2.54 -9.93
CA TYR A 362 -6.99 2.84 -9.89
C TYR A 362 -6.15 1.57 -9.70
N LEU A 363 -6.59 0.64 -8.87
CA LEU A 363 -5.95 -0.65 -8.68
C LEU A 363 -5.85 -1.44 -9.99
N ARG A 364 -6.94 -1.51 -10.76
CA ARG A 364 -6.98 -2.18 -12.06
C ARG A 364 -6.04 -1.55 -13.08
N GLU A 365 -6.00 -0.23 -13.15
CA GLU A 365 -5.08 0.50 -14.03
C GLU A 365 -3.62 0.28 -13.60
N THR A 366 -3.34 0.25 -12.30
CA THR A 366 -2.01 -0.05 -11.76
C THR A 366 -1.56 -1.45 -12.17
N PHE A 367 -2.40 -2.47 -12.01
CA PHE A 367 -2.09 -3.81 -12.51
C PHE A 367 -1.87 -3.82 -14.02
N SER A 368 -2.74 -3.16 -14.78
CA SER A 368 -2.62 -3.10 -16.24
C SER A 368 -1.29 -2.48 -16.67
N ALA A 369 -0.84 -1.43 -15.98
CA ALA A 369 0.43 -0.77 -16.26
C ALA A 369 1.65 -1.64 -15.87
N ILE A 370 1.58 -2.36 -14.75
CA ILE A 370 2.63 -3.30 -14.31
C ILE A 370 2.76 -4.48 -15.28
N LEU A 371 1.64 -5.08 -15.64
CA LEU A 371 1.58 -6.32 -16.42
C LEU A 371 1.62 -6.08 -17.94
N LYS A 372 1.46 -4.82 -18.37
CA LYS A 372 1.33 -4.40 -19.78
C LYS A 372 0.20 -5.11 -20.53
N GLN A 373 -0.87 -5.43 -19.81
CA GLN A 373 -2.08 -6.04 -20.32
C GLN A 373 -3.27 -5.74 -19.39
N PRO A 374 -4.50 -5.62 -19.90
CA PRO A 374 -5.65 -5.28 -19.08
C PRO A 374 -5.95 -6.32 -18.00
N LEU A 375 -6.35 -5.85 -16.82
CA LEU A 375 -6.96 -6.66 -15.78
C LEU A 375 -8.47 -6.71 -15.95
#